data_432554ca02a12effece7845a807c7a21
#
_entry.id   432554ca02a12effece7845a807c7a21
#
_cell.length_a   1.000
_cell.length_b   1.000
_cell.length_c   1.000
_cell.angle_alpha   90.00
_cell.angle_beta   90.00
_cell.angle_gamma   90.00
#
_symmetry.space_group_name_H-M   'P 1'
#
loop_
_entity.id
_entity.type
_entity.pdbx_description
1 polymer ?
#
loop_
_entity_poly.entity_id
_entity_poly.type
_entity_poly.pdbx_seq_one_letter_code
_entity_poly.pdbx_strand_id
1 'polypeptide(L)'
;MKMKKMHLIINGVQRILVVDPDKSLASVLREQLLLTGCKVGCEAGQCGACTIVLNGKAVRSCILKMSRVPDFSVIETIEGIGTPDDLHPLQVAWMAHGCAQCGFCSPGFIMSAKVLLEENPDPTREEIRRWFQVHRNLCRCTGYKPLVDAVIDAAKVMRGELKKEDLLFEPKDNKIIGTTYARPS
;
A
#
# COMPACT_ATOMS: atom_id res chain seq x y z
N MET A 1 -6.51 5.79 32.79
CA MET A 1 -6.77 5.29 31.37
C MET A 1 -7.08 3.80 31.47
N LYS A 2 -8.21 3.34 30.90
CA LYS A 2 -8.58 1.92 30.91
C LYS A 2 -7.95 1.23 29.69
N MET A 3 -6.82 0.56 29.89
CA MET A 3 -6.16 -0.21 28.83
C MET A 3 -7.02 -1.40 28.44
N LYS A 4 -7.01 -1.76 27.13
CA LYS A 4 -7.74 -2.89 26.58
C LYS A 4 -6.76 -3.94 26.08
N LYS A 5 -6.94 -5.20 26.48
CA LYS A 5 -6.24 -6.35 25.90
C LYS A 5 -6.96 -6.75 24.62
N MET A 6 -6.21 -6.94 23.53
CA MET A 6 -6.73 -7.32 22.22
C MET A 6 -5.90 -8.43 21.61
N HIS A 7 -6.57 -9.34 20.90
CA HIS A 7 -5.97 -10.38 20.10
C HIS A 7 -6.11 -9.97 18.63
N LEU A 8 -5.01 -9.83 17.92
CA LEU A 8 -5.00 -9.39 16.52
C LEU A 8 -4.09 -10.32 15.71
N ILE A 9 -4.39 -10.49 14.44
CA ILE A 9 -3.52 -11.16 13.48
C ILE A 9 -2.91 -10.05 12.62
N ILE A 10 -1.61 -9.81 12.77
CA ILE A 10 -0.92 -8.71 12.08
C ILE A 10 0.16 -9.28 11.19
N ASN A 11 0.05 -9.08 9.89
CA ASN A 11 0.93 -9.64 8.87
C ASN A 11 1.11 -11.16 9.06
N GLY A 12 0.00 -11.88 9.25
CA GLY A 12 -0.04 -13.32 9.44
C GLY A 12 0.39 -13.81 10.84
N VAL A 13 0.85 -12.92 11.73
CA VAL A 13 1.31 -13.29 13.08
C VAL A 13 0.26 -12.91 14.13
N GLN A 14 -0.12 -13.88 14.96
CA GLN A 14 -0.98 -13.62 16.12
C GLN A 14 -0.25 -12.76 17.16
N ARG A 15 -0.89 -11.70 17.60
CA ARG A 15 -0.38 -10.75 18.59
C ARG A 15 -1.41 -10.51 19.69
N ILE A 16 -0.95 -10.48 20.93
CA ILE A 16 -1.72 -10.03 22.08
C ILE A 16 -1.18 -8.67 22.46
N LEU A 17 -2.00 -7.63 22.34
CA LEU A 17 -1.61 -6.25 22.63
C LEU A 17 -2.42 -5.70 23.79
N VAL A 18 -1.77 -4.86 24.59
CA VAL A 18 -2.45 -4.01 25.56
C VAL A 18 -2.40 -2.59 25.03
N VAL A 19 -3.55 -2.05 24.67
CA VAL A 19 -3.65 -0.79 23.94
C VAL A 19 -4.56 0.22 24.65
N ASP A 20 -4.31 1.47 24.42
CA ASP A 20 -5.23 2.54 24.75
C ASP A 20 -6.37 2.55 23.69
N PRO A 21 -7.64 2.34 24.09
CA PRO A 21 -8.77 2.28 23.16
C PRO A 21 -9.02 3.60 22.41
N ASP A 22 -8.52 4.72 22.89
CA ASP A 22 -8.66 6.02 22.25
C ASP A 22 -7.56 6.33 21.23
N LYS A 23 -6.43 5.61 21.26
CA LYS A 23 -5.39 5.73 20.23
C LYS A 23 -5.90 5.24 18.87
N SER A 24 -5.35 5.82 17.80
CA SER A 24 -5.59 5.34 16.44
C SER A 24 -4.85 4.03 16.18
N LEU A 25 -5.40 3.21 15.29
CA LEU A 25 -4.72 1.99 14.82
C LEU A 25 -3.34 2.33 14.22
N ALA A 26 -3.23 3.44 13.48
CA ALA A 26 -1.94 3.90 12.93
C ALA A 26 -0.89 4.14 14.02
N SER A 27 -1.28 4.77 15.14
CA SER A 27 -0.38 4.99 16.28
C SER A 27 0.10 3.66 16.88
N VAL A 28 -0.81 2.70 17.08
CA VAL A 28 -0.45 1.38 17.62
C VAL A 28 0.49 0.63 16.67
N LEU A 29 0.19 0.60 15.37
CA LEU A 29 1.06 -0.04 14.37
C LEU A 29 2.46 0.56 14.37
N ARG A 30 2.56 1.88 14.40
CA ARG A 30 3.84 2.60 14.28
C ARG A 30 4.65 2.65 15.56
N GLU A 31 4.01 2.90 16.71
CA GLU A 31 4.68 3.17 17.99
C GLU A 31 4.90 1.91 18.81
N GLN A 32 3.93 0.99 18.85
CA GLN A 32 4.06 -0.25 19.62
C GLN A 32 4.66 -1.40 18.83
N LEU A 33 4.34 -1.48 17.53
CA LEU A 33 4.77 -2.59 16.68
C LEU A 33 5.91 -2.20 15.72
N LEU A 34 6.29 -0.92 15.67
CA LEU A 34 7.32 -0.38 14.80
C LEU A 34 7.07 -0.63 13.30
N LEU A 35 5.82 -0.87 12.91
CA LEU A 35 5.39 -0.99 11.51
C LEU A 35 5.24 0.40 10.90
N THR A 36 6.37 1.01 10.55
CA THR A 36 6.46 2.41 10.12
C THR A 36 6.10 2.63 8.65
N GLY A 37 5.88 1.56 7.88
CA GLY A 37 5.38 1.62 6.52
C GLY A 37 3.98 2.25 6.42
N CYS A 38 3.15 2.06 7.44
CA CYS A 38 1.92 2.83 7.60
C CYS A 38 2.28 4.31 7.86
N LYS A 39 2.12 5.18 6.84
CA LYS A 39 2.50 6.60 6.94
C LYS A 39 1.33 7.46 7.40
N VAL A 40 1.61 8.44 8.27
CA VAL A 40 0.58 9.37 8.78
C VAL A 40 0.92 10.77 8.29
N GLY A 41 0.12 11.29 7.34
CA GLY A 41 0.36 12.59 6.70
C GLY A 41 -0.63 13.68 7.10
N CYS A 42 -1.89 13.34 7.40
CA CYS A 42 -2.91 14.37 7.66
C CYS A 42 -3.71 14.17 8.96
N GLU A 43 -3.66 12.98 9.56
CA GLU A 43 -4.44 12.57 10.75
C GLU A 43 -5.96 12.80 10.68
N ALA A 44 -6.45 13.21 9.49
CA ALA A 44 -7.85 13.56 9.24
C ALA A 44 -8.53 12.63 8.21
N GLY A 45 -7.88 11.50 7.84
CA GLY A 45 -8.43 10.56 6.86
C GLY A 45 -8.53 11.10 5.43
N GLN A 46 -7.79 12.15 5.07
CA GLN A 46 -7.91 12.82 3.78
C GLN A 46 -6.87 12.39 2.73
N CYS A 47 -5.68 11.95 3.16
CA CYS A 47 -4.56 11.74 2.23
C CYS A 47 -4.31 10.28 1.85
N GLY A 48 -4.91 9.32 2.54
CA GLY A 48 -4.76 7.88 2.28
C GLY A 48 -3.38 7.28 2.50
N ALA A 49 -2.38 8.06 2.97
CA ALA A 49 -1.02 7.54 3.21
C ALA A 49 -0.98 6.46 4.32
N CYS A 50 -1.96 6.48 5.22
CA CYS A 50 -2.12 5.52 6.31
C CYS A 50 -3.00 4.32 5.95
N THR A 51 -3.30 4.09 4.68
CA THR A 51 -4.11 2.96 4.25
C THR A 51 -3.41 1.64 4.56
N ILE A 52 -4.15 0.76 5.22
CA ILE A 52 -3.80 -0.64 5.50
C ILE A 52 -4.98 -1.53 5.11
N VAL A 53 -4.81 -2.84 5.11
CA VAL A 53 -5.93 -3.78 4.95
C VAL A 53 -6.38 -4.26 6.32
N LEU A 54 -7.65 -4.13 6.60
CA LEU A 54 -8.31 -4.62 7.81
C LEU A 54 -9.46 -5.54 7.41
N ASN A 55 -9.35 -6.82 7.74
CA ASN A 55 -10.35 -7.84 7.39
C ASN A 55 -10.72 -7.79 5.89
N GLY A 56 -9.72 -7.72 5.01
CA GLY A 56 -9.89 -7.68 3.55
C GLY A 56 -10.31 -6.32 2.99
N LYS A 57 -10.42 -5.26 3.79
CA LYS A 57 -10.87 -3.93 3.33
C LYS A 57 -9.78 -2.87 3.49
N ALA A 58 -9.64 -2.00 2.50
CA ALA A 58 -8.75 -0.85 2.57
C ALA A 58 -9.31 0.20 3.54
N VAL A 59 -8.61 0.46 4.65
CA VAL A 59 -9.04 1.40 5.68
C VAL A 59 -7.95 2.42 6.00
N ARG A 60 -8.37 3.62 6.37
CA ARG A 60 -7.48 4.70 6.82
C ARG A 60 -7.26 4.57 8.33
N SER A 61 -6.14 4.00 8.71
CA SER A 61 -5.83 3.64 10.10
C SER A 61 -5.66 4.85 11.03
N CYS A 62 -5.34 6.05 10.53
CA CYS A 62 -5.14 7.24 11.36
C CYS A 62 -6.41 7.76 12.05
N ILE A 63 -7.58 7.49 11.46
CA ILE A 63 -8.88 7.89 12.04
C ILE A 63 -9.63 6.74 12.69
N LEU A 64 -9.11 5.52 12.62
CA LEU A 64 -9.72 4.34 13.22
C LEU A 64 -9.20 4.14 14.64
N LYS A 65 -10.03 4.44 15.64
CA LYS A 65 -9.70 4.20 17.05
C LYS A 65 -9.66 2.71 17.38
N MET A 66 -8.75 2.29 18.27
CA MET A 66 -8.63 0.91 18.73
C MET A 66 -9.92 0.38 19.39
N SER A 67 -10.73 1.25 19.98
CA SER A 67 -12.05 0.90 20.50
C SER A 67 -13.02 0.35 19.44
N ARG A 68 -12.81 0.71 18.16
CA ARG A 68 -13.64 0.29 17.03
C ARG A 68 -13.04 -0.88 16.24
N VAL A 69 -11.82 -1.32 16.56
CA VAL A 69 -11.21 -2.49 15.94
C VAL A 69 -11.75 -3.73 16.65
N PRO A 70 -12.40 -4.67 15.93
CA PRO A 70 -12.84 -5.93 16.52
C PRO A 70 -11.68 -6.77 17.03
N ASP A 71 -11.91 -7.55 18.08
CA ASP A 71 -10.95 -8.56 18.50
C ASP A 71 -10.79 -9.63 17.41
N PHE A 72 -9.62 -10.25 17.31
CA PHE A 72 -9.26 -11.22 16.26
C PHE A 72 -9.27 -10.66 14.83
N SER A 73 -9.25 -9.33 14.66
CA SER A 73 -9.10 -8.72 13.33
C SER A 73 -7.79 -9.11 12.66
N VAL A 74 -7.87 -9.33 11.35
CA VAL A 74 -6.72 -9.54 10.47
C VAL A 74 -6.30 -8.19 9.89
N ILE A 75 -5.05 -7.83 10.12
CA ILE A 75 -4.45 -6.56 9.69
C ILE A 75 -3.24 -6.87 8.82
N GLU A 76 -3.23 -6.31 7.62
CA GLU A 76 -2.06 -6.35 6.74
C GLU A 76 -1.53 -4.93 6.51
N THR A 77 -0.22 -4.79 6.62
CA THR A 77 0.51 -3.58 6.31
C THR A 77 1.48 -3.84 5.16
N ILE A 78 2.11 -2.80 4.64
CA ILE A 78 3.06 -2.93 3.53
C ILE A 78 4.23 -3.89 3.85
N GLU A 79 4.58 -4.02 5.11
CA GLU A 79 5.63 -4.94 5.58
C GLU A 79 5.21 -6.41 5.50
N GLY A 80 3.92 -6.69 5.37
CA GLY A 80 3.39 -8.06 5.37
C GLY A 80 3.05 -8.63 4.01
N ILE A 81 3.10 -7.84 2.92
CA ILE A 81 2.66 -8.31 1.60
C ILE A 81 3.78 -8.88 0.73
N GLY A 82 5.02 -8.78 1.15
CA GLY A 82 6.18 -9.36 0.47
C GLY A 82 7.40 -9.36 1.35
N THR A 83 8.41 -10.13 0.94
CA THR A 83 9.73 -10.20 1.58
C THR A 83 10.79 -9.60 0.65
N PRO A 84 12.01 -9.30 1.12
CA PRO A 84 13.10 -8.85 0.25
C PRO A 84 13.40 -9.83 -0.90
N ASP A 85 13.21 -11.12 -0.67
CA ASP A 85 13.49 -12.18 -1.65
C ASP A 85 12.28 -12.47 -2.55
N ASP A 86 11.07 -12.14 -2.10
CA ASP A 86 9.82 -12.35 -2.86
C ASP A 86 8.85 -11.18 -2.65
N LEU A 87 9.08 -10.12 -3.42
CA LEU A 87 8.21 -8.95 -3.42
C LEU A 87 6.86 -9.25 -4.05
N HIS A 88 5.81 -8.64 -3.51
CA HIS A 88 4.49 -8.67 -4.12
C HIS A 88 4.50 -8.03 -5.52
N PRO A 89 3.73 -8.53 -6.52
CA PRO A 89 3.68 -7.96 -7.87
C PRO A 89 3.48 -6.44 -7.92
N LEU A 90 2.65 -5.89 -7.04
CA LEU A 90 2.49 -4.44 -6.90
C LEU A 90 3.78 -3.73 -6.49
N GLN A 91 4.58 -4.30 -5.59
CA GLN A 91 5.86 -3.69 -5.17
C GLN A 91 6.87 -3.70 -6.31
N VAL A 92 6.94 -4.81 -7.07
CA VAL A 92 7.81 -4.92 -8.25
C VAL A 92 7.40 -3.92 -9.32
N ALA A 93 6.10 -3.87 -9.68
CA ALA A 93 5.59 -2.93 -10.67
C ALA A 93 5.80 -1.46 -10.23
N TRP A 94 5.69 -1.18 -8.92
CA TRP A 94 5.95 0.15 -8.37
C TRP A 94 7.37 0.63 -8.61
N MET A 95 8.35 -0.27 -8.48
CA MET A 95 9.76 0.01 -8.78
C MET A 95 9.99 0.14 -10.29
N ALA A 96 9.46 -0.79 -11.07
CA ALA A 96 9.63 -0.82 -12.52
C ALA A 96 9.12 0.46 -13.21
N HIS A 97 8.00 1.00 -12.74
CA HIS A 97 7.42 2.25 -13.27
C HIS A 97 7.97 3.53 -12.63
N GLY A 98 8.94 3.43 -11.72
CA GLY A 98 9.49 4.62 -11.04
C GLY A 98 8.43 5.43 -10.29
N CYS A 99 7.47 4.75 -9.66
CA CYS A 99 6.31 5.39 -9.03
C CYS A 99 6.65 6.29 -7.85
N ALA A 100 7.82 6.10 -7.23
CA ALA A 100 8.23 6.82 -6.04
C ALA A 100 9.15 8.00 -6.38
N GLN A 101 8.72 9.23 -6.04
CA GLN A 101 9.61 10.38 -5.90
C GLN A 101 10.04 10.48 -4.43
N CYS A 102 9.22 11.09 -3.55
CA CYS A 102 9.51 11.09 -2.11
C CYS A 102 9.16 9.75 -1.42
N GLY A 103 8.36 8.90 -2.03
CA GLY A 103 7.96 7.57 -1.54
C GLY A 103 6.92 7.56 -0.40
N PHE A 104 6.58 8.72 0.17
CA PHE A 104 5.73 8.78 1.37
C PHE A 104 4.34 8.19 1.18
N CYS A 105 3.70 8.39 0.04
CA CYS A 105 2.36 7.88 -0.26
C CYS A 105 2.35 6.43 -0.75
N SER A 106 3.50 5.89 -1.20
CA SER A 106 3.60 4.59 -1.87
C SER A 106 2.98 3.44 -1.08
N PRO A 107 3.25 3.26 0.23
CA PRO A 107 2.64 2.17 0.99
C PRO A 107 1.11 2.23 0.97
N GLY A 108 0.53 3.41 1.15
CA GLY A 108 -0.93 3.59 1.16
C GLY A 108 -1.58 3.28 -0.20
N PHE A 109 -0.94 3.67 -1.30
CA PHE A 109 -1.41 3.34 -2.65
C PHE A 109 -1.32 1.84 -2.92
N ILE A 110 -0.20 1.20 -2.58
CA ILE A 110 0.02 -0.24 -2.78
C ILE A 110 -1.01 -1.05 -1.99
N MET A 111 -1.22 -0.73 -0.72
CA MET A 111 -2.22 -1.43 0.11
C MET A 111 -3.64 -1.24 -0.40
N SER A 112 -3.96 -0.03 -0.90
CA SER A 112 -5.25 0.26 -1.52
C SER A 112 -5.43 -0.50 -2.83
N ALA A 113 -4.39 -0.53 -3.69
CA ALA A 113 -4.41 -1.26 -4.96
C ALA A 113 -4.49 -2.78 -4.77
N LYS A 114 -3.88 -3.32 -3.70
CA LYS A 114 -4.00 -4.75 -3.35
C LYS A 114 -5.46 -5.15 -3.21
N VAL A 115 -6.23 -4.39 -2.44
CA VAL A 115 -7.67 -4.68 -2.26
C VAL A 115 -8.43 -4.52 -3.57
N LEU A 116 -8.13 -3.50 -4.39
CA LEU A 116 -8.74 -3.37 -5.72
C LEU A 116 -8.52 -4.62 -6.55
N LEU A 117 -7.28 -5.14 -6.63
CA LEU A 117 -6.95 -6.29 -7.46
C LEU A 117 -7.52 -7.61 -6.93
N GLU A 118 -7.80 -7.70 -5.63
CA GLU A 118 -8.54 -8.82 -5.02
C GLU A 118 -10.03 -8.78 -5.38
N GLU A 119 -10.63 -7.58 -5.46
CA GLU A 119 -12.03 -7.40 -5.83
C GLU A 119 -12.24 -7.42 -7.36
N ASN A 120 -11.33 -6.83 -8.12
CA ASN A 120 -11.34 -6.77 -9.58
C ASN A 120 -9.94 -7.07 -10.13
N PRO A 121 -9.70 -8.31 -10.61
CA PRO A 121 -8.38 -8.71 -11.11
C PRO A 121 -7.97 -8.06 -12.44
N ASP A 122 -8.90 -7.43 -13.17
CA ASP A 122 -8.62 -6.76 -14.46
C ASP A 122 -9.22 -5.36 -14.52
N PRO A 123 -8.76 -4.43 -13.68
CA PRO A 123 -9.34 -3.09 -13.64
C PRO A 123 -8.87 -2.25 -14.83
N THR A 124 -9.79 -1.46 -15.38
CA THR A 124 -9.45 -0.42 -16.35
C THR A 124 -8.70 0.73 -15.69
N ARG A 125 -8.01 1.55 -16.51
CA ARG A 125 -7.33 2.77 -16.02
C ARG A 125 -8.27 3.71 -15.29
N GLU A 126 -9.51 3.80 -15.72
CA GLU A 126 -10.50 4.69 -15.12
C GLU A 126 -10.98 4.16 -13.77
N GLU A 127 -11.21 2.86 -13.65
CA GLU A 127 -11.55 2.21 -12.39
C GLU A 127 -10.46 2.36 -11.35
N ILE A 128 -9.18 2.20 -11.73
CA ILE A 128 -8.03 2.43 -10.84
C ILE A 128 -8.01 3.88 -10.34
N ARG A 129 -8.17 4.85 -11.23
CA ARG A 129 -8.21 6.28 -10.85
C ARG A 129 -9.37 6.59 -9.92
N ARG A 130 -10.56 6.06 -10.24
CA ARG A 130 -11.75 6.22 -9.41
C ARG A 130 -11.56 5.58 -8.04
N TRP A 131 -10.96 4.39 -7.98
CA TRP A 131 -10.63 3.71 -6.73
C TRP A 131 -9.75 4.57 -5.84
N PHE A 132 -8.65 5.09 -6.35
CA PHE A 132 -7.76 5.96 -5.59
C PHE A 132 -8.45 7.26 -5.15
N GLN A 133 -9.33 7.80 -5.97
CA GLN A 133 -10.12 8.98 -5.62
C GLN A 133 -11.08 8.69 -4.45
N VAL A 134 -11.84 7.61 -4.53
CA VAL A 134 -12.80 7.20 -3.48
C VAL A 134 -12.07 6.89 -2.16
N HIS A 135 -10.94 6.19 -2.24
CA HIS A 135 -10.10 5.86 -1.10
C HIS A 135 -9.21 7.02 -0.64
N ARG A 136 -9.30 8.17 -1.33
CA ARG A 136 -8.55 9.40 -1.02
C ARG A 136 -7.04 9.21 -0.98
N ASN A 137 -6.49 8.36 -1.85
CA ASN A 137 -5.05 8.20 -1.99
C ASN A 137 -4.48 9.41 -2.76
N LEU A 138 -3.73 10.26 -2.06
CA LEU A 138 -3.17 11.50 -2.62
C LEU A 138 -1.65 11.41 -2.73
N CYS A 139 -1.14 11.83 -3.89
CA CYS A 139 0.29 12.01 -4.14
C CYS A 139 0.60 13.50 -4.36
N ARG A 140 1.40 14.11 -3.49
CA ARG A 140 1.82 15.53 -3.63
C ARG A 140 2.84 15.72 -4.75
N CYS A 141 3.60 14.69 -5.08
CA CYS A 141 4.56 14.68 -6.19
C CYS A 141 3.90 14.48 -7.56
N THR A 142 2.58 14.28 -7.62
CA THR A 142 1.76 14.17 -8.83
C THR A 142 2.10 13.00 -9.77
N GLY A 143 2.64 11.91 -9.24
CA GLY A 143 3.06 10.72 -10.00
C GLY A 143 1.92 9.78 -10.41
N TYR A 144 0.69 10.25 -10.64
CA TYR A 144 -0.49 9.38 -10.81
C TYR A 144 -0.45 8.48 -12.03
N LYS A 145 0.13 8.92 -13.17
CA LYS A 145 0.20 8.09 -14.39
C LYS A 145 1.01 6.81 -14.16
N PRO A 146 2.26 6.89 -13.67
CA PRO A 146 3.03 5.69 -13.32
C PRO A 146 2.33 4.78 -12.32
N LEU A 147 1.61 5.35 -11.32
CA LEU A 147 0.89 4.56 -10.32
C LEU A 147 -0.20 3.68 -10.96
N VAL A 148 -0.95 4.25 -11.92
CA VAL A 148 -1.99 3.51 -12.67
C VAL A 148 -1.36 2.45 -13.57
N ASP A 149 -0.26 2.78 -14.25
CA ASP A 149 0.46 1.84 -15.11
C ASP A 149 0.99 0.64 -14.30
N ALA A 150 1.56 0.91 -13.12
CA ALA A 150 2.04 -0.13 -12.22
C ALA A 150 0.93 -1.07 -11.73
N VAL A 151 -0.26 -0.56 -11.42
CA VAL A 151 -1.40 -1.40 -11.01
C VAL A 151 -1.84 -2.31 -12.16
N ILE A 152 -1.89 -1.81 -13.40
CA ILE A 152 -2.24 -2.61 -14.57
C ILE A 152 -1.24 -3.75 -14.77
N ASP A 153 0.05 -3.47 -14.71
CA ASP A 153 1.06 -4.49 -14.94
C ASP A 153 1.16 -5.47 -13.77
N ALA A 154 0.97 -5.02 -12.53
CA ALA A 154 0.81 -5.92 -11.39
C ALA A 154 -0.41 -6.85 -11.57
N ALA A 155 -1.53 -6.33 -12.07
CA ALA A 155 -2.71 -7.14 -12.37
C ALA A 155 -2.40 -8.24 -13.39
N LYS A 156 -1.67 -7.93 -14.48
CA LYS A 156 -1.23 -8.92 -15.48
C LYS A 156 -0.34 -10.01 -14.85
N VAL A 157 0.59 -9.62 -13.97
CA VAL A 157 1.43 -10.59 -13.26
C VAL A 157 0.58 -11.49 -12.38
N MET A 158 -0.38 -10.94 -11.64
CA MET A 158 -1.25 -11.73 -10.76
C MET A 158 -2.16 -12.70 -11.54
N ARG A 159 -2.52 -12.36 -12.78
CA ARG A 159 -3.27 -13.25 -13.68
C ARG A 159 -2.38 -14.24 -14.44
N GLY A 160 -1.05 -14.16 -14.30
CA GLY A 160 -0.11 -15.03 -15.01
C GLY A 160 0.13 -14.66 -16.47
N GLU A 161 -0.30 -13.48 -16.91
CA GLU A 161 -0.08 -12.97 -18.29
C GLU A 161 1.33 -12.38 -18.47
N LEU A 162 1.96 -12.00 -17.37
CA LEU A 162 3.30 -11.42 -17.33
C LEU A 162 4.07 -12.01 -16.14
N LYS A 163 5.39 -12.18 -16.26
CA LYS A 163 6.23 -12.61 -15.14
C LYS A 163 6.76 -11.40 -14.36
N LYS A 164 6.98 -11.55 -13.06
CA LYS A 164 7.58 -10.48 -12.24
C LYS A 164 8.94 -10.03 -12.74
N GLU A 165 9.73 -10.98 -13.21
CA GLU A 165 11.09 -10.75 -13.73
C GLU A 165 11.07 -9.89 -15.00
N ASP A 166 10.02 -10.00 -15.82
CA ASP A 166 9.87 -9.21 -17.05
C ASP A 166 9.57 -7.74 -16.78
N LEU A 167 9.07 -7.42 -15.56
CA LEU A 167 8.89 -6.03 -15.11
C LEU A 167 10.21 -5.39 -14.67
N LEU A 168 11.11 -6.18 -14.09
CA LEU A 168 12.41 -5.72 -13.63
C LEU A 168 13.34 -5.66 -14.84
N PHE A 169 13.57 -4.48 -15.33
CA PHE A 169 14.42 -4.20 -16.47
C PHE A 169 15.87 -4.64 -16.22
N GLU A 170 16.34 -5.68 -16.93
CA GLU A 170 17.76 -5.85 -17.14
C GLU A 170 18.18 -4.98 -18.34
N PRO A 171 19.16 -4.06 -18.19
CA PRO A 171 19.61 -3.20 -19.28
C PRO A 171 20.46 -3.98 -20.28
N LYS A 172 19.89 -5.01 -20.94
CA LYS A 172 20.58 -5.74 -21.99
C LYS A 172 20.76 -4.90 -23.27
N ASP A 173 19.97 -3.85 -23.45
CA ASP A 173 19.92 -3.09 -24.70
C ASP A 173 19.99 -1.57 -24.59
N ASN A 174 20.38 -1.00 -23.48
CA ASN A 174 20.45 0.47 -23.30
C ASN A 174 19.17 1.25 -23.74
N LYS A 175 18.04 0.58 -23.90
CA LYS A 175 16.77 1.22 -24.21
C LYS A 175 16.01 1.47 -22.92
N ILE A 176 16.16 2.66 -22.36
CA ILE A 176 15.27 3.19 -21.32
C ILE A 176 13.89 3.35 -21.95
N ILE A 177 13.00 2.39 -21.70
CA ILE A 177 11.61 2.53 -22.12
C ILE A 177 10.96 3.55 -21.19
N GLY A 178 10.76 4.76 -21.69
CA GLY A 178 9.76 5.69 -21.16
C GLY A 178 10.20 6.87 -20.33
N THR A 179 11.50 7.21 -20.20
CA THR A 179 11.89 8.51 -19.66
C THR A 179 13.07 9.08 -20.43
N THR A 180 12.79 9.81 -21.50
CA THR A 180 13.71 10.81 -22.03
C THR A 180 13.79 11.98 -21.06
N TYR A 181 14.50 11.82 -19.97
CA TYR A 181 15.06 12.99 -19.27
C TYR A 181 16.33 13.38 -20.03
N ALA A 182 16.16 14.20 -21.08
CA ALA A 182 17.25 15.00 -21.59
C ALA A 182 17.72 15.91 -20.45
N ARG A 183 18.93 15.70 -19.95
CA ARG A 183 19.56 16.71 -19.10
C ARG A 183 19.77 17.94 -19.98
N PRO A 184 19.30 19.13 -19.54
CA PRO A 184 19.71 20.37 -20.22
C PRO A 184 21.22 20.48 -20.12
N SER A 185 21.87 20.76 -21.24
CA SER A 185 23.29 21.10 -21.39
C SER A 185 23.64 22.34 -20.64
#